data_e098dca5d19351d0ee82041b11feb8a6
#
_entry.id   e098dca5d19351d0ee82041b11feb8a6
#
_cell.length_a   1.000
_cell.length_b   1.000
_cell.length_c   1.000
_cell.angle_alpha   90.00
_cell.angle_beta   90.00
_cell.angle_gamma   90.00
#
_symmetry.space_group_name_H-M   'P 1'
#
loop_
_entity.id
_entity.type
_entity.pdbx_description
1 polymer ?
#
loop_
_entity_poly.entity_id
_entity_poly.type
_entity_poly.pdbx_seq_one_letter_code
_entity_poly.pdbx_strand_id
1 'polypeptide(L)'
;MKTKLPPAVEKYIQAVNAGDAQAFQSTFARDAVVKDVDREIRGIEAIRRWASHDIFGVETRLEVRKVVERDGETTVTVKIDGTFSRKGLPDPLLMDHTFKIAGGKIAALIVRFIPAAG
;
A
#
# COMPACT_ATOMS: atom_id res chain seq x y z
N MET A 1 -1.64 -5.39 -22.74
CA MET A 1 -2.51 -4.28 -22.37
C MET A 1 -2.35 -3.98 -20.88
N LYS A 2 -2.12 -2.73 -20.54
CA LYS A 2 -1.91 -2.37 -19.13
C LYS A 2 -3.25 -2.25 -18.42
N THR A 3 -3.36 -2.88 -17.26
CA THR A 3 -4.50 -2.67 -16.38
C THR A 3 -4.38 -1.28 -15.78
N LYS A 4 -5.42 -0.49 -15.92
CA LYS A 4 -5.43 0.88 -15.45
C LYS A 4 -5.76 0.91 -13.96
N LEU A 5 -4.91 1.56 -13.18
CA LEU A 5 -5.14 1.74 -11.76
C LEU A 5 -6.13 2.88 -11.50
N PRO A 6 -6.99 2.77 -10.47
CA PRO A 6 -7.75 3.93 -10.01
C PRO A 6 -6.79 5.08 -9.69
N PRO A 7 -7.18 6.34 -9.95
CA PRO A 7 -6.28 7.47 -9.71
C PRO A 7 -5.70 7.55 -8.30
N ALA A 8 -6.48 7.25 -7.27
CA ALA A 8 -5.97 7.28 -5.90
C ALA A 8 -4.91 6.22 -5.66
N VAL A 9 -5.06 5.04 -6.26
CA VAL A 9 -4.09 3.95 -6.12
C VAL A 9 -2.80 4.30 -6.86
N GLU A 10 -2.92 4.81 -8.07
CA GLU A 10 -1.76 5.22 -8.86
C GLU A 10 -0.96 6.30 -8.11
N LYS A 11 -1.67 7.29 -7.57
CA LYS A 11 -1.04 8.37 -6.81
C LYS A 11 -0.36 7.86 -5.55
N TYR A 12 -0.97 6.88 -4.87
CA TYR A 12 -0.39 6.23 -3.70
C TYR A 12 0.97 5.63 -4.06
N ILE A 13 1.01 4.83 -5.12
CA ILE A 13 2.25 4.16 -5.54
C ILE A 13 3.31 5.18 -5.93
N GLN A 14 2.93 6.21 -6.70
CA GLN A 14 3.85 7.26 -7.09
C GLN A 14 4.42 8.00 -5.88
N ALA A 15 3.56 8.32 -4.90
CA ALA A 15 3.99 9.04 -3.70
C ALA A 15 4.96 8.20 -2.86
N VAL A 16 4.71 6.91 -2.70
CA VAL A 16 5.63 6.02 -1.99
C VAL A 16 6.98 6.02 -2.70
N ASN A 17 6.98 5.84 -4.01
CA ASN A 17 8.22 5.73 -4.79
C ASN A 17 8.99 7.04 -4.88
N ALA A 18 8.29 8.17 -4.75
CA ALA A 18 8.93 9.48 -4.75
C ALA A 18 9.37 9.92 -3.35
N GLY A 19 8.99 9.19 -2.30
CA GLY A 19 9.25 9.60 -0.93
C GLY A 19 8.44 10.83 -0.53
N ASP A 20 7.27 11.01 -1.14
CA ASP A 20 6.43 12.19 -0.95
C ASP A 20 5.33 11.91 0.07
N ALA A 21 5.61 12.15 1.34
CA ALA A 21 4.69 11.86 2.42
C ALA A 21 3.40 12.67 2.33
N GLN A 22 3.49 13.91 1.87
CA GLN A 22 2.31 14.76 1.77
C GLN A 22 1.37 14.28 0.67
N ALA A 23 1.90 13.93 -0.50
CA ALA A 23 1.11 13.37 -1.58
C ALA A 23 0.48 12.05 -1.17
N PHE A 24 1.24 11.21 -0.45
CA PHE A 24 0.76 9.95 0.10
C PHE A 24 -0.46 10.19 0.99
N GLN A 25 -0.33 11.09 1.96
CA GLN A 25 -1.41 11.40 2.89
C GLN A 25 -2.67 11.89 2.16
N SER A 26 -2.49 12.65 1.09
CA SER A 26 -3.61 13.22 0.34
C SER A 26 -4.45 12.17 -0.39
N THR A 27 -3.95 10.95 -0.53
CA THR A 27 -4.71 9.88 -1.20
C THR A 27 -5.74 9.23 -0.30
N PHE A 28 -5.64 9.43 1.03
CA PHE A 28 -6.50 8.76 2.00
C PHE A 28 -7.67 9.62 2.43
N ALA A 29 -8.81 8.97 2.69
CA ALA A 29 -9.91 9.61 3.37
C ALA A 29 -9.51 9.89 4.82
N ARG A 30 -10.15 10.90 5.42
CA ARG A 30 -9.81 11.33 6.78
C ARG A 30 -9.98 10.21 7.81
N ASP A 31 -10.99 9.38 7.64
CA ASP A 31 -11.31 8.27 8.54
C ASP A 31 -10.88 6.92 7.98
N ALA A 32 -9.93 6.91 7.06
CA ALA A 32 -9.45 5.68 6.44
C ALA A 32 -8.87 4.72 7.46
N VAL A 33 -8.89 3.43 7.11
CA VAL A 33 -8.33 2.36 7.93
C VAL A 33 -7.29 1.62 7.12
N VAL A 34 -6.13 1.36 7.72
CA VAL A 34 -5.11 0.51 7.14
C VAL A 34 -5.00 -0.73 8.01
N LYS A 35 -5.05 -1.91 7.37
CA LYS A 35 -4.75 -3.17 8.03
C LYS A 35 -3.42 -3.66 7.49
N ASP A 36 -2.38 -3.55 8.30
CA ASP A 36 -1.03 -3.94 7.93
C ASP A 36 -0.74 -5.29 8.57
N VAL A 37 -1.07 -6.35 7.83
CA VAL A 37 -1.00 -7.76 8.27
C VAL A 37 -1.88 -7.98 9.50
N ASP A 38 -1.33 -7.87 10.70
CA ASP A 38 -2.07 -8.07 11.95
C ASP A 38 -2.29 -6.78 12.75
N ARG A 39 -1.90 -5.63 12.18
CA ARG A 39 -2.08 -4.33 12.84
C ARG A 39 -3.21 -3.55 12.18
N GLU A 40 -3.98 -2.84 12.97
CA GLU A 40 -5.02 -1.97 12.46
C GLU A 40 -4.68 -0.53 12.80
N ILE A 41 -4.61 0.32 11.78
CA ILE A 41 -4.27 1.73 11.90
C ILE A 41 -5.49 2.53 11.46
N ARG A 42 -6.08 3.32 12.35
CA ARG A 42 -7.31 4.05 12.07
C ARG A 42 -7.10 5.55 12.06
N GLY A 43 -7.60 6.19 11.01
CA GLY A 43 -7.62 7.64 10.89
C GLY A 43 -6.32 8.18 10.30
N ILE A 44 -6.44 9.36 9.70
CA ILE A 44 -5.35 9.95 8.91
C ILE A 44 -4.11 10.25 9.76
N GLU A 45 -4.28 10.65 11.01
CA GLU A 45 -3.14 10.95 11.87
C GLU A 45 -2.33 9.69 12.20
N ALA A 46 -3.03 8.59 12.52
CA ALA A 46 -2.36 7.32 12.80
C ALA A 46 -1.69 6.77 11.53
N ILE A 47 -2.37 6.92 10.38
CA ILE A 47 -1.82 6.49 9.10
C ILE A 47 -0.56 7.27 8.77
N ARG A 48 -0.54 8.57 9.05
CA ARG A 48 0.63 9.41 8.83
C ARG A 48 1.82 8.93 9.66
N ARG A 49 1.58 8.60 10.93
CA ARG A 49 2.65 8.11 11.81
C ARG A 49 3.14 6.73 11.37
N TRP A 50 2.23 5.85 11.03
CA TRP A 50 2.58 4.52 10.52
C TRP A 50 3.46 4.63 9.26
N ALA A 51 3.04 5.48 8.31
CA ALA A 51 3.78 5.64 7.06
C ALA A 51 5.16 6.25 7.29
N SER A 52 5.26 7.20 8.23
CA SER A 52 6.55 7.82 8.56
C SER A 52 7.58 6.80 9.01
N HIS A 53 7.15 5.78 9.75
CA HIS A 53 8.03 4.71 10.25
C HIS A 53 8.18 3.58 9.25
N ASP A 54 7.06 3.05 8.75
CA ASP A 54 7.04 1.76 8.08
C ASP A 54 7.16 1.88 6.56
N ILE A 55 6.99 3.07 6.01
CA ILE A 55 7.10 3.31 4.58
C ILE A 55 8.25 4.25 4.27
N PHE A 56 8.17 5.48 4.75
CA PHE A 56 9.17 6.49 4.40
C PHE A 56 10.45 6.35 5.21
N GLY A 57 10.32 5.92 6.48
CA GLY A 57 11.47 5.69 7.35
C GLY A 57 12.39 4.58 6.85
N VAL A 58 11.86 3.64 6.06
CA VAL A 58 12.64 2.53 5.49
C VAL A 58 12.79 2.66 3.97
N GLU A 59 12.54 3.85 3.44
CA GLU A 59 12.73 4.16 2.02
C GLU A 59 12.08 3.13 1.10
N THR A 60 10.82 2.81 1.37
CA THR A 60 10.08 1.80 0.62
C THR A 60 9.99 2.15 -0.86
N ARG A 61 10.16 1.14 -1.69
CA ARG A 61 9.92 1.21 -3.14
C ARG A 61 8.98 0.09 -3.54
N LEU A 62 8.01 0.42 -4.36
CA LEU A 62 6.99 -0.53 -4.81
C LEU A 62 7.11 -0.75 -6.32
N GLU A 63 7.12 -2.01 -6.70
CA GLU A 63 7.07 -2.38 -8.12
C GLU A 63 5.79 -3.18 -8.34
N VAL A 64 4.90 -2.66 -9.19
CA VAL A 64 3.63 -3.34 -9.48
C VAL A 64 3.88 -4.57 -10.32
N ARG A 65 3.39 -5.71 -9.88
CA ARG A 65 3.50 -6.99 -10.56
C ARG A 65 2.18 -7.43 -11.18
N LYS A 66 1.07 -7.14 -10.50
CA LYS A 66 -0.24 -7.63 -10.90
C LYS A 66 -1.31 -6.71 -10.35
N VAL A 67 -2.41 -6.53 -11.10
CA VAL A 67 -3.57 -5.75 -10.65
C VAL A 67 -4.82 -6.58 -10.90
N VAL A 68 -5.65 -6.73 -9.88
CA VAL A 68 -6.93 -7.42 -9.98
C VAL A 68 -8.02 -6.52 -9.42
N GLU A 69 -9.08 -6.30 -10.18
CA GLU A 69 -10.25 -5.59 -9.68
C GLU A 69 -11.39 -6.57 -9.49
N ARG A 70 -12.03 -6.52 -8.33
CA ARG A 70 -13.13 -7.40 -8.00
C ARG A 70 -14.02 -6.72 -6.96
N ASP A 71 -15.33 -6.70 -7.26
CA ASP A 71 -16.34 -6.18 -6.32
C ASP A 71 -16.03 -4.77 -5.82
N GLY A 72 -15.55 -3.91 -6.70
CA GLY A 72 -15.24 -2.53 -6.34
C GLY A 72 -13.94 -2.34 -5.58
N GLU A 73 -13.16 -3.41 -5.41
CA GLU A 73 -11.85 -3.35 -4.74
C GLU A 73 -10.74 -3.59 -5.76
N THR A 74 -9.62 -2.91 -5.55
CA THR A 74 -8.43 -3.09 -6.39
C THR A 74 -7.35 -3.74 -5.55
N THR A 75 -6.88 -4.92 -5.95
CA THR A 75 -5.75 -5.59 -5.32
C THR A 75 -4.54 -5.48 -6.21
N VAL A 76 -3.48 -4.89 -5.67
CA VAL A 76 -2.22 -4.72 -6.38
C VAL A 76 -1.18 -5.60 -5.72
N THR A 77 -0.61 -6.52 -6.49
CA THR A 77 0.53 -7.31 -6.03
C THR A 77 1.78 -6.50 -6.31
N VAL A 78 2.54 -6.21 -5.26
CA VAL A 78 3.75 -5.39 -5.38
C VAL A 78 4.96 -6.14 -4.85
N LYS A 79 6.10 -5.90 -5.51
CA LYS A 79 7.40 -6.26 -4.95
C LYS A 79 7.87 -5.08 -4.11
N ILE A 80 8.30 -5.36 -2.88
CA ILE A 80 8.67 -4.32 -1.93
C ILE A 80 10.16 -4.35 -1.68
N ASP A 81 10.81 -3.21 -1.90
CA ASP A 81 12.21 -2.98 -1.53
C ASP A 81 12.27 -1.84 -0.54
N GLY A 82 13.38 -1.74 0.15
CA GLY A 82 13.60 -0.70 1.16
C GLY A 82 14.81 -1.02 2.00
N THR A 83 15.03 -0.23 3.06
CA THR A 83 16.17 -0.39 3.96
C THR A 83 15.85 -1.20 5.21
N PHE A 84 14.63 -1.76 5.28
CA PHE A 84 14.21 -2.60 6.41
C PHE A 84 15.00 -3.91 6.44
N SER A 85 15.01 -4.57 7.63
CA SER A 85 15.67 -5.86 7.78
C SER A 85 14.96 -6.92 6.95
N ARG A 86 15.72 -7.69 6.19
CA ARG A 86 15.17 -8.76 5.37
C ARG A 86 15.17 -10.11 6.07
N LYS A 87 15.67 -10.14 7.29
CA LYS A 87 15.74 -11.36 8.08
C LYS A 87 14.34 -11.93 8.32
N GLY A 88 14.15 -13.19 7.93
CA GLY A 88 12.86 -13.83 8.08
C GLY A 88 11.84 -13.50 7.03
N LEU A 89 12.18 -12.68 6.02
CA LEU A 89 11.27 -12.30 4.96
C LEU A 89 11.55 -13.09 3.68
N PRO A 90 10.51 -13.35 2.88
CA PRO A 90 10.72 -13.98 1.56
C PRO A 90 11.56 -13.08 0.66
N ASP A 91 12.22 -13.68 -0.32
CA ASP A 91 12.97 -12.97 -1.34
C ASP A 91 12.60 -13.54 -2.71
N PRO A 92 11.96 -12.76 -3.60
CA PRO A 92 11.54 -11.38 -3.40
C PRO A 92 10.37 -11.24 -2.42
N LEU A 93 10.28 -10.08 -1.79
CA LEU A 93 9.14 -9.78 -0.91
C LEU A 93 7.99 -9.28 -1.75
N LEU A 94 6.96 -10.10 -1.87
CA LEU A 94 5.74 -9.76 -2.60
C LEU A 94 4.59 -9.67 -1.61
N MET A 95 3.79 -8.62 -1.74
CA MET A 95 2.61 -8.44 -0.88
C MET A 95 1.43 -8.00 -1.72
N ASP A 96 0.24 -8.30 -1.25
CA ASP A 96 -1.00 -7.82 -1.85
C ASP A 96 -1.49 -6.60 -1.09
N HIS A 97 -1.74 -5.53 -1.81
CA HIS A 97 -2.37 -4.31 -1.29
C HIS A 97 -3.77 -4.21 -1.88
N THR A 98 -4.78 -4.38 -1.04
CA THR A 98 -6.18 -4.26 -1.48
C THR A 98 -6.72 -2.90 -1.06
N PHE A 99 -7.19 -2.13 -2.03
CA PHE A 99 -7.68 -0.77 -1.84
C PHE A 99 -9.18 -0.71 -2.00
N LYS A 100 -9.86 -0.06 -1.06
CA LYS A 100 -11.26 0.31 -1.18
C LYS A 100 -11.33 1.82 -1.38
N ILE A 101 -11.92 2.24 -2.49
CA ILE A 101 -11.99 3.65 -2.87
C ILE A 101 -13.41 4.14 -2.64
N ALA A 102 -13.54 5.30 -2.00
CA ALA A 102 -14.81 5.97 -1.81
C ALA A 102 -14.60 7.47 -2.00
N GLY A 103 -15.42 8.09 -2.84
CA GLY A 103 -15.31 9.52 -3.11
C GLY A 103 -13.94 9.94 -3.66
N GLY A 104 -13.29 9.07 -4.43
CA GLY A 104 -11.98 9.36 -5.01
C GLY A 104 -10.82 9.25 -4.04
N LYS A 105 -11.07 8.78 -2.81
CA LYS A 105 -10.03 8.61 -1.79
C LYS A 105 -9.97 7.18 -1.33
N ILE A 106 -8.82 6.79 -0.77
CA ILE A 106 -8.65 5.46 -0.19
C ILE A 106 -9.38 5.43 1.15
N ALA A 107 -10.45 4.64 1.24
CA ALA A 107 -11.20 4.46 2.48
C ALA A 107 -10.62 3.34 3.33
N ALA A 108 -10.03 2.33 2.70
CA ALA A 108 -9.37 1.24 3.40
C ALA A 108 -8.25 0.69 2.54
N LEU A 109 -7.19 0.27 3.21
CA LEU A 109 -6.06 -0.43 2.60
C LEU A 109 -5.75 -1.65 3.44
N ILE A 110 -5.73 -2.81 2.80
CA ILE A 110 -5.42 -4.07 3.47
C ILE A 110 -4.14 -4.63 2.86
N VAL A 111 -3.11 -4.79 3.70
CA VAL A 111 -1.79 -5.28 3.29
C VAL A 111 -1.64 -6.70 3.81
N ARG A 112 -1.34 -7.63 2.90
CA ARG A 112 -1.19 -9.05 3.25
C ARG A 112 0.03 -9.65 2.59
N PHE A 113 0.69 -10.58 3.30
CA PHE A 113 1.67 -11.43 2.68
C PHE A 113 0.98 -12.36 1.69
N ILE A 114 1.64 -12.64 0.58
CA ILE A 114 1.15 -13.62 -0.38
C ILE A 114 1.49 -15.00 0.16
N PRO A 115 0.51 -15.92 0.25
CA PRO A 115 0.80 -17.28 0.71
C PRO A 115 1.82 -17.94 -0.22
N ALA A 116 2.74 -18.71 0.36
CA ALA A 116 3.69 -19.46 -0.42
C ALA A 116 2.94 -20.39 -1.38
N ALA A 117 3.40 -20.46 -2.62
CA ALA A 117 2.83 -21.38 -3.60
C ALA A 117 3.02 -22.79 -3.06
N GLY A 118 1.92 -23.46 -2.82
CA GLY A 118 1.90 -24.79 -2.24
C GLY A 118 2.54 -25.84 -3.12
#